data_f575527fb3225779d04cc50b47a02e83
#
_entry.id   f575527fb3225779d04cc50b47a02e83
#
_cell.length_a   1.000
_cell.length_b   1.000
_cell.length_c   1.000
_cell.angle_alpha   90.00
_cell.angle_beta   90.00
_cell.angle_gamma   90.00
#
_symmetry.space_group_name_H-M   'P 1'
#
loop_
_entity.id
_entity.type
_entity.pdbx_description
1 polymer ?
#
loop_
_entity_poly.entity_id
_entity_poly.type
_entity_poly.pdbx_seq_one_letter_code
_entity_poly.pdbx_strand_id
1 'polypeptide(L)'
;HNIEQVVHFAAQSHVQNSFSDALQYTKDNILGTHILLECCRKYGKIKKFIHVSTDEVYGESMIDVNENHKTEHSILCPTNPYAATKAGAELIAQSYNHSFKMPIIITRGNNVYGPNQYPEKLIPRFIKLLKENKKVTIQGKGTAVRAFLHAYDTATAFECILTNGTIGEIYNIGCD
;
A
#
# COMPACT_ATOMS: atom_id res chain seq x y z
N HIS A 1 -21.68 17.66 5.07
CA HIS A 1 -21.13 16.61 5.93
C HIS A 1 -19.91 17.16 6.66
N ASN A 2 -19.72 16.79 7.92
CA ASN A 2 -18.55 17.16 8.70
C ASN A 2 -17.58 15.95 8.70
N ILE A 3 -16.61 15.93 7.76
CA ILE A 3 -15.64 14.87 7.63
C ILE A 3 -14.43 15.20 8.52
N GLU A 4 -14.09 14.29 9.43
CA GLU A 4 -12.97 14.46 10.36
C GLU A 4 -11.84 13.45 10.16
N GLN A 5 -12.13 12.33 9.48
CA GLN A 5 -11.16 11.26 9.24
C GLN A 5 -11.18 10.86 7.77
N VAL A 6 -10.01 10.58 7.23
CA VAL A 6 -9.83 10.10 5.86
C VAL A 6 -8.92 8.88 5.88
N VAL A 7 -9.34 7.79 5.23
CA VAL A 7 -8.48 6.63 4.96
C VAL A 7 -8.35 6.52 3.44
N HIS A 8 -7.18 6.81 2.93
CA HIS A 8 -6.92 6.93 1.50
C HIS A 8 -6.37 5.61 0.92
N PHE A 9 -7.28 4.73 0.50
CA PHE A 9 -6.95 3.48 -0.21
C PHE A 9 -6.86 3.65 -1.74
N ALA A 10 -7.46 4.71 -2.29
CA ALA A 10 -7.58 4.85 -3.73
C ALA A 10 -6.21 4.95 -4.41
N ALA A 11 -5.91 3.98 -5.26
CA ALA A 11 -4.68 3.91 -6.05
C ALA A 11 -4.82 2.89 -7.18
N GLN A 12 -4.03 3.05 -8.22
CA GLN A 12 -3.71 1.95 -9.14
C GLN A 12 -2.79 0.98 -8.38
N SER A 13 -3.17 -0.31 -8.32
CA SER A 13 -2.50 -1.29 -7.44
C SER A 13 -1.99 -2.55 -8.16
N HIS A 14 -2.08 -2.63 -9.48
CA HIS A 14 -1.67 -3.81 -10.23
C HIS A 14 -0.26 -3.62 -10.81
N VAL A 15 0.75 -4.29 -10.22
CA VAL A 15 2.15 -4.13 -10.59
C VAL A 15 2.38 -4.34 -12.09
N GLN A 16 1.83 -5.43 -12.68
CA GLN A 16 2.05 -5.72 -14.10
C GLN A 16 1.57 -4.60 -15.02
N ASN A 17 0.40 -4.00 -14.74
CA ASN A 17 -0.13 -2.90 -15.54
C ASN A 17 0.73 -1.63 -15.41
N SER A 18 1.45 -1.45 -14.30
CA SER A 18 2.32 -0.30 -14.12
C SER A 18 3.50 -0.25 -15.11
N PHE A 19 3.89 -1.39 -15.67
CA PHE A 19 4.94 -1.43 -16.71
C PHE A 19 4.43 -0.97 -18.08
N SER A 20 3.15 -1.16 -18.36
CA SER A 20 2.54 -0.74 -19.63
C SER A 20 2.04 0.71 -19.64
N ASP A 21 1.65 1.23 -18.45
CA ASP A 21 1.07 2.57 -18.33
C ASP A 21 1.58 3.32 -17.08
N ALA A 22 2.90 3.41 -16.96
CA ALA A 22 3.56 4.02 -15.81
C ALA A 22 3.16 5.49 -15.56
N LEU A 23 2.90 6.26 -16.63
CA LEU A 23 2.49 7.67 -16.51
C LEU A 23 1.10 7.81 -15.88
N GLN A 24 0.16 6.91 -16.20
CA GLN A 24 -1.15 6.92 -15.56
C GLN A 24 -1.06 6.61 -14.07
N TYR A 25 -0.18 5.67 -13.70
CA TYR A 25 0.11 5.38 -12.29
C TYR A 25 0.66 6.61 -11.55
N THR A 26 1.54 7.39 -12.16
CA THR A 26 2.03 8.65 -11.59
C THR A 26 0.90 9.65 -11.38
N LYS A 27 0.02 9.81 -12.37
CA LYS A 27 -1.14 10.72 -12.25
C LYS A 27 -2.09 10.28 -11.15
N ASP A 28 -2.47 8.99 -11.11
CA ASP A 28 -3.46 8.49 -10.17
C ASP A 28 -2.90 8.39 -8.75
N ASN A 29 -1.70 7.84 -8.59
CA ASN A 29 -1.14 7.55 -7.27
C ASN A 29 -0.45 8.76 -6.65
N ILE A 30 0.33 9.52 -7.41
CA ILE A 30 1.07 10.68 -6.88
C ILE A 30 0.21 11.93 -6.94
N LEU A 31 -0.20 12.34 -8.15
CA LEU A 31 -0.97 13.58 -8.31
C LEU A 31 -2.35 13.48 -7.64
N GLY A 32 -3.03 12.33 -7.76
CA GLY A 32 -4.32 12.10 -7.09
C GLY A 32 -4.21 12.20 -5.56
N THR A 33 -3.18 11.60 -4.96
CA THR A 33 -2.90 11.74 -3.53
C THR A 33 -2.61 13.20 -3.16
N HIS A 34 -1.78 13.89 -3.95
CA HIS A 34 -1.42 15.29 -3.70
C HIS A 34 -2.66 16.20 -3.75
N ILE A 35 -3.54 16.01 -4.74
CA ILE A 35 -4.82 16.76 -4.83
C ILE A 35 -5.68 16.51 -3.59
N LEU A 36 -5.82 15.27 -3.16
CA LEU A 36 -6.61 14.95 -1.96
C LEU A 36 -6.03 15.59 -0.70
N LEU A 37 -4.72 15.53 -0.52
CA LEU A 37 -4.04 16.19 0.60
C LEU A 37 -4.28 17.70 0.58
N GLU A 38 -4.19 18.34 -0.57
CA GLU A 38 -4.42 19.79 -0.70
C GLU A 38 -5.89 20.15 -0.42
N CYS A 39 -6.84 19.32 -0.87
CA CYS A 39 -8.25 19.48 -0.53
C CYS A 39 -8.48 19.36 0.99
N CYS A 40 -7.89 18.35 1.63
CA CYS A 40 -7.99 18.14 3.08
C CYS A 40 -7.36 19.31 3.85
N ARG A 41 -6.22 19.80 3.41
CA ARG A 41 -5.54 20.97 4.00
C ARG A 41 -6.41 22.22 3.93
N LYS A 42 -7.00 22.51 2.78
CA LYS A 42 -7.90 23.67 2.58
C LYS A 42 -9.20 23.51 3.37
N TYR A 43 -9.72 22.29 3.49
CA TYR A 43 -10.91 22.01 4.29
C TYR A 43 -10.69 22.26 5.79
N GLY A 44 -9.50 21.98 6.32
CA GLY A 44 -9.05 22.41 7.64
C GLY A 44 -9.72 21.74 8.84
N LYS A 45 -10.53 20.69 8.63
CA LYS A 45 -11.24 19.98 9.73
C LYS A 45 -10.84 18.53 9.91
N ILE A 46 -9.85 18.06 9.12
CA ILE A 46 -9.39 16.67 9.22
C ILE A 46 -8.58 16.51 10.51
N LYS A 47 -9.00 15.57 11.35
CA LYS A 47 -8.34 15.20 12.61
C LYS A 47 -7.38 14.01 12.46
N LYS A 48 -7.62 13.17 11.45
CA LYS A 48 -6.73 12.04 11.12
C LYS A 48 -6.82 11.70 9.62
N PHE A 49 -5.67 11.59 8.97
CA PHE A 49 -5.54 11.16 7.58
C PHE A 49 -4.61 9.95 7.52
N ILE A 50 -5.12 8.80 7.12
CA ILE A 50 -4.30 7.60 6.91
C ILE A 50 -3.99 7.45 5.42
N HIS A 51 -2.71 7.57 5.06
CA HIS A 51 -2.22 7.25 3.74
C HIS A 51 -1.85 5.78 3.66
N VAL A 52 -2.58 5.02 2.86
CA VAL A 52 -2.33 3.59 2.67
C VAL A 52 -1.25 3.39 1.62
N SER A 53 -0.07 3.01 2.05
CA SER A 53 1.07 2.62 1.22
C SER A 53 1.19 1.09 1.14
N THR A 54 2.33 0.56 0.79
CA THR A 54 2.61 -0.86 0.57
C THR A 54 4.02 -1.21 1.04
N ASP A 55 4.27 -2.45 1.41
CA ASP A 55 5.60 -3.00 1.70
C ASP A 55 6.52 -2.98 0.47
N GLU A 56 5.96 -2.98 -0.74
CA GLU A 56 6.74 -2.91 -1.98
C GLU A 56 7.60 -1.64 -2.10
N VAL A 57 7.32 -0.60 -1.32
CA VAL A 57 8.17 0.60 -1.27
C VAL A 57 9.58 0.32 -0.73
N TYR A 58 9.76 -0.78 0.01
CA TYR A 58 11.07 -1.24 0.50
C TYR A 58 11.91 -1.96 -0.58
N GLY A 59 11.30 -2.32 -1.71
CA GLY A 59 11.90 -3.15 -2.75
C GLY A 59 11.55 -4.62 -2.62
N GLU A 60 12.12 -5.43 -3.50
CA GLU A 60 11.88 -6.88 -3.49
C GLU A 60 12.59 -7.54 -2.31
N SER A 61 11.85 -8.40 -1.60
CA SER A 61 12.44 -9.33 -0.64
C SER A 61 13.00 -10.53 -1.40
N MET A 62 14.29 -10.75 -1.29
CA MET A 62 14.97 -11.95 -1.81
C MET A 62 15.01 -13.01 -0.71
N ILE A 63 14.99 -14.29 -1.11
CA ILE A 63 15.29 -15.38 -0.19
C ILE A 63 16.81 -15.36 0.11
N ASP A 64 17.28 -14.36 0.78
CA ASP A 64 18.61 -14.36 1.36
C ASP A 64 18.45 -14.54 2.87
N VAL A 65 19.03 -15.63 3.39
CA VAL A 65 18.94 -16.04 4.80
C VAL A 65 19.47 -14.97 5.76
N ASN A 66 20.15 -13.96 5.23
CA ASN A 66 20.75 -12.85 5.99
C ASN A 66 20.01 -11.50 5.80
N GLU A 67 18.88 -11.46 5.09
CA GLU A 67 18.14 -10.21 4.94
C GLU A 67 17.38 -9.91 6.23
N ASN A 68 17.74 -8.80 6.91
CA ASN A 68 16.99 -8.32 8.05
C ASN A 68 15.58 -7.87 7.64
N HIS A 69 14.60 -8.19 8.47
CA HIS A 69 13.23 -7.69 8.29
C HIS A 69 13.22 -6.16 8.12
N LYS A 70 12.40 -5.68 7.17
CA LYS A 70 12.24 -4.24 6.95
C LYS A 70 11.44 -3.64 8.10
N THR A 71 11.96 -2.55 8.63
CA THR A 71 11.27 -1.73 9.65
C THR A 71 10.74 -0.46 9.03
N GLU A 72 9.92 0.27 9.76
CA GLU A 72 9.37 1.56 9.34
C GLU A 72 10.46 2.60 9.00
N HIS A 73 11.66 2.45 9.57
CA HIS A 73 12.82 3.32 9.32
C HIS A 73 13.70 2.85 8.15
N SER A 74 13.38 1.70 7.54
CA SER A 74 14.14 1.20 6.40
C SER A 74 14.02 2.15 5.21
N ILE A 75 15.12 2.26 4.44
CA ILE A 75 15.18 3.11 3.23
C ILE A 75 14.17 2.60 2.20
N LEU A 76 13.46 3.53 1.55
CA LEU A 76 12.58 3.21 0.42
C LEU A 76 13.45 2.93 -0.82
N CYS A 77 13.29 1.75 -1.40
CA CYS A 77 14.03 1.31 -2.58
C CYS A 77 13.11 0.56 -3.57
N PRO A 78 12.05 1.21 -4.09
CA PRO A 78 11.06 0.57 -4.94
C PRO A 78 11.69 0.06 -6.24
N THR A 79 11.32 -1.16 -6.66
CA THR A 79 11.91 -1.86 -7.83
C THR A 79 10.97 -1.94 -9.04
N ASN A 80 9.76 -1.39 -8.93
CA ASN A 80 8.80 -1.33 -10.04
C ASN A 80 8.05 0.00 -10.07
N PRO A 81 7.41 0.38 -11.21
CA PRO A 81 6.74 1.68 -11.35
C PRO A 81 5.60 1.88 -10.34
N TYR A 82 4.80 0.85 -10.04
CA TYR A 82 3.76 0.94 -9.00
C TYR A 82 4.35 1.32 -7.64
N ALA A 83 5.33 0.54 -7.17
CA ALA A 83 5.98 0.79 -5.89
C ALA A 83 6.64 2.19 -5.84
N ALA A 84 7.26 2.63 -6.93
CA ALA A 84 7.84 3.96 -7.06
C ALA A 84 6.77 5.07 -6.90
N THR A 85 5.58 4.88 -7.50
CA THR A 85 4.49 5.87 -7.33
C THR A 85 3.91 5.87 -5.92
N LYS A 86 3.86 4.72 -5.25
CA LYS A 86 3.44 4.65 -3.84
C LYS A 86 4.46 5.34 -2.93
N ALA A 87 5.75 5.10 -3.13
CA ALA A 87 6.81 5.79 -2.40
C ALA A 87 6.77 7.32 -2.62
N GLY A 88 6.57 7.76 -3.87
CA GLY A 88 6.44 9.18 -4.19
C GLY A 88 5.23 9.84 -3.51
N ALA A 89 4.08 9.17 -3.51
CA ALA A 89 2.88 9.63 -2.82
C ALA A 89 3.08 9.71 -1.30
N GLU A 90 3.78 8.72 -0.72
CA GLU A 90 4.13 8.68 0.70
C GLU A 90 5.02 9.86 1.09
N LEU A 91 6.06 10.16 0.30
CA LEU A 91 6.95 11.30 0.55
C LEU A 91 6.20 12.64 0.49
N ILE A 92 5.23 12.78 -0.41
CA ILE A 92 4.35 13.95 -0.43
C ILE A 92 3.51 14.00 0.85
N ALA A 93 2.92 12.90 1.28
CA ALA A 93 2.15 12.86 2.53
C ALA A 93 3.01 13.24 3.74
N GLN A 94 4.23 12.71 3.84
CA GLN A 94 5.18 13.09 4.89
C GLN A 94 5.50 14.59 4.87
N SER A 95 5.69 15.18 3.68
CA SER A 95 5.96 16.61 3.56
C SER A 95 4.79 17.46 4.07
N TYR A 96 3.54 17.04 3.83
CA TYR A 96 2.35 17.70 4.34
C TYR A 96 2.22 17.60 5.87
N ASN A 97 2.55 16.45 6.45
CA ASN A 97 2.64 16.31 7.90
C ASN A 97 3.70 17.26 8.48
N HIS A 98 4.88 17.27 7.90
CA HIS A 98 6.00 18.08 8.42
C HIS A 98 5.77 19.58 8.23
N SER A 99 5.40 20.02 7.02
CA SER A 99 5.31 21.44 6.65
C SER A 99 4.02 22.11 7.09
N PHE A 100 2.89 21.42 6.98
CA PHE A 100 1.57 21.96 7.27
C PHE A 100 0.94 21.43 8.56
N LYS A 101 1.66 20.56 9.28
CA LYS A 101 1.18 19.91 10.52
C LYS A 101 -0.15 19.16 10.30
N MET A 102 -0.37 18.66 9.09
CA MET A 102 -1.52 17.82 8.83
C MET A 102 -1.43 16.50 9.63
N PRO A 103 -2.54 16.04 10.21
CA PRO A 103 -2.56 14.86 11.08
C PRO A 103 -2.50 13.55 10.28
N ILE A 104 -1.34 13.29 9.67
CA ILE A 104 -1.12 12.17 8.75
C ILE A 104 -0.46 11.00 9.47
N ILE A 105 -0.95 9.80 9.18
CA ILE A 105 -0.35 8.50 9.51
C ILE A 105 -0.15 7.75 8.20
N ILE A 106 0.95 7.00 8.10
CA ILE A 106 1.24 6.19 6.92
C ILE A 106 1.18 4.71 7.31
N THR A 107 0.64 3.88 6.44
CA THR A 107 0.66 2.43 6.62
C THR A 107 1.35 1.76 5.43
N ARG A 108 2.17 0.74 5.68
CA ARG A 108 2.81 -0.09 4.66
C ARG A 108 2.33 -1.52 4.86
N GLY A 109 1.39 -1.93 4.02
CA GLY A 109 0.73 -3.22 4.14
C GLY A 109 1.34 -4.27 3.22
N ASN A 110 1.37 -5.52 3.69
CA ASN A 110 1.67 -6.71 2.89
C ASN A 110 0.52 -7.01 1.92
N ASN A 111 0.69 -8.06 1.09
CA ASN A 111 -0.35 -8.49 0.17
C ASN A 111 -1.60 -8.94 0.93
N VAL A 112 -2.71 -8.30 0.65
CA VAL A 112 -4.01 -8.64 1.27
C VAL A 112 -4.74 -9.68 0.41
N TYR A 113 -5.37 -10.66 1.05
CA TYR A 113 -6.27 -11.59 0.41
C TYR A 113 -7.58 -11.73 1.19
N GLY A 114 -8.64 -12.18 0.53
CA GLY A 114 -9.92 -12.39 1.19
C GLY A 114 -11.09 -12.53 0.22
N PRO A 115 -12.32 -12.66 0.73
CA PRO A 115 -13.53 -12.71 -0.08
C PRO A 115 -13.64 -11.52 -1.02
N ASN A 116 -14.12 -11.76 -2.25
CA ASN A 116 -14.33 -10.77 -3.29
C ASN A 116 -13.06 -10.08 -3.81
N GLN A 117 -11.86 -10.62 -3.51
CA GLN A 117 -10.63 -10.12 -4.09
C GLN A 117 -10.68 -10.19 -5.62
N TYR A 118 -10.10 -9.19 -6.29
CA TYR A 118 -10.10 -9.09 -7.75
C TYR A 118 -9.52 -10.36 -8.41
N PRO A 119 -10.20 -10.95 -9.43
CA PRO A 119 -9.88 -12.27 -9.95
C PRO A 119 -8.49 -12.46 -10.57
N GLU A 120 -7.82 -11.37 -10.95
CA GLU A 120 -6.46 -11.42 -11.51
C GLU A 120 -5.35 -11.54 -10.46
N LYS A 121 -5.67 -11.31 -9.19
CA LYS A 121 -4.72 -11.47 -8.09
C LYS A 121 -4.39 -12.94 -7.86
N LEU A 122 -3.21 -13.23 -7.34
CA LEU A 122 -2.62 -14.58 -7.28
C LEU A 122 -3.57 -15.63 -6.69
N ILE A 123 -4.09 -15.40 -5.49
CA ILE A 123 -4.93 -16.39 -4.78
C ILE A 123 -6.24 -16.67 -5.53
N PRO A 124 -7.09 -15.67 -5.85
CA PRO A 124 -8.34 -15.96 -6.57
C PRO A 124 -8.09 -16.49 -7.98
N ARG A 125 -7.04 -16.04 -8.67
CA ARG A 125 -6.67 -16.57 -9.99
C ARG A 125 -6.29 -18.05 -9.93
N PHE A 126 -5.50 -18.46 -8.95
CA PHE A 126 -5.11 -19.87 -8.78
C PHE A 126 -6.31 -20.73 -8.43
N ILE A 127 -7.17 -20.27 -7.51
CA ILE A 127 -8.42 -20.97 -7.18
C ILE A 127 -9.28 -21.17 -8.43
N LYS A 128 -9.44 -20.13 -9.26
CA LYS A 128 -10.21 -20.21 -10.51
C LYS A 128 -9.60 -21.22 -11.49
N LEU A 129 -8.30 -21.14 -11.75
CA LEU A 129 -7.61 -22.04 -12.67
C LEU A 129 -7.73 -23.50 -12.22
N LEU A 130 -7.53 -23.77 -10.92
CA LEU A 130 -7.63 -25.11 -10.36
C LEU A 130 -9.06 -25.67 -10.45
N LYS A 131 -10.08 -24.83 -10.19
CA LYS A 131 -11.49 -25.23 -10.38
C LYS A 131 -11.83 -25.57 -11.85
N GLU A 132 -11.13 -24.94 -12.79
CA GLU A 132 -11.26 -25.21 -14.24
C GLU A 132 -10.33 -26.33 -14.72
N ASN A 133 -9.65 -27.06 -13.82
CA ASN A 133 -8.62 -28.06 -14.13
C ASN A 133 -7.50 -27.53 -15.05
N LYS A 134 -7.20 -26.23 -14.94
CA LYS A 134 -6.12 -25.56 -15.67
C LYS A 134 -4.86 -25.50 -14.82
N LYS A 135 -3.70 -25.48 -15.48
CA LYS A 135 -2.41 -25.30 -14.82
C LYS A 135 -2.29 -23.88 -14.28
N VAL A 136 -1.77 -23.74 -13.05
CA VAL A 136 -1.35 -22.45 -12.51
C VAL A 136 -0.03 -22.01 -13.16
N THR A 137 0.16 -20.71 -13.33
CA THR A 137 1.35 -20.15 -13.93
C THR A 137 2.27 -19.62 -12.84
N ILE A 138 3.52 -20.04 -12.84
CA ILE A 138 4.58 -19.48 -11.99
C ILE A 138 5.37 -18.47 -12.81
N GLN A 139 5.52 -17.26 -12.31
CA GLN A 139 6.33 -16.23 -12.94
C GLN A 139 7.81 -16.40 -12.53
N GLY A 140 8.69 -16.21 -13.51
CA GLY A 140 10.14 -16.37 -13.32
C GLY A 140 10.52 -17.79 -12.86
N LYS A 141 11.41 -17.87 -11.87
CA LYS A 141 11.89 -19.14 -11.30
C LYS A 141 11.06 -19.64 -10.11
N GLY A 142 10.00 -18.93 -9.71
CA GLY A 142 9.19 -19.29 -8.53
C GLY A 142 9.90 -19.05 -7.18
N THR A 143 10.91 -18.20 -7.16
CA THR A 143 11.70 -17.89 -5.95
C THR A 143 11.20 -16.65 -5.19
N ALA A 144 10.20 -15.94 -5.73
CA ALA A 144 9.62 -14.79 -5.05
C ALA A 144 8.85 -15.20 -3.80
N VAL A 145 9.15 -14.55 -2.69
CA VAL A 145 8.45 -14.73 -1.40
C VAL A 145 7.55 -13.53 -1.16
N ARG A 146 6.34 -13.79 -0.65
CA ARG A 146 5.39 -12.74 -0.27
C ARG A 146 4.67 -13.16 1.00
N ALA A 147 4.55 -12.22 1.92
CA ALA A 147 3.65 -12.36 3.05
C ALA A 147 2.22 -12.00 2.63
N PHE A 148 1.24 -12.77 3.12
CA PHE A 148 -0.17 -12.57 2.84
C PHE A 148 -0.93 -12.36 4.13
N LEU A 149 -1.70 -11.28 4.21
CA LEU A 149 -2.55 -10.96 5.35
C LEU A 149 -4.02 -11.04 4.94
N HIS A 150 -4.86 -11.64 5.78
CA HIS A 150 -6.29 -11.70 5.49
C HIS A 150 -6.95 -10.32 5.60
N ALA A 151 -7.93 -10.05 4.75
CA ALA A 151 -8.61 -8.76 4.70
C ALA A 151 -9.26 -8.35 6.04
N TYR A 152 -9.74 -9.33 6.82
CA TYR A 152 -10.28 -9.09 8.16
C TYR A 152 -9.21 -8.58 9.12
N ASP A 153 -8.03 -9.20 9.15
CA ASP A 153 -6.92 -8.79 10.02
C ASP A 153 -6.40 -7.41 9.61
N THR A 154 -6.33 -7.17 8.28
CA THR A 154 -6.01 -5.85 7.74
C THR A 154 -7.02 -4.79 8.22
N ALA A 155 -8.33 -5.07 8.17
CA ALA A 155 -9.36 -4.15 8.62
C ALA A 155 -9.25 -3.86 10.13
N THR A 156 -8.98 -4.90 10.93
CA THR A 156 -8.75 -4.76 12.39
C THR A 156 -7.52 -3.88 12.68
N ALA A 157 -6.43 -4.05 11.90
CA ALA A 157 -5.26 -3.18 12.03
C ALA A 157 -5.60 -1.71 11.71
N PHE A 158 -6.38 -1.46 10.65
CA PHE A 158 -6.83 -0.10 10.33
C PHE A 158 -7.73 0.49 11.40
N GLU A 159 -8.64 -0.29 11.99
CA GLU A 159 -9.48 0.16 13.13
C GLU A 159 -8.61 0.54 14.34
N CYS A 160 -7.61 -0.28 14.65
CA CYS A 160 -6.65 0.01 15.71
C CYS A 160 -5.88 1.31 15.44
N ILE A 161 -5.35 1.51 14.21
CA ILE A 161 -4.62 2.72 13.83
C ILE A 161 -5.54 3.95 13.81
N LEU A 162 -6.78 3.81 13.35
CA LEU A 162 -7.77 4.90 13.38
C LEU A 162 -8.04 5.36 14.82
N THR A 163 -8.08 4.44 15.77
CA THR A 163 -8.37 4.73 17.17
C THR A 163 -7.12 5.20 17.92
N ASN A 164 -6.03 4.42 17.84
CA ASN A 164 -4.86 4.54 18.70
C ASN A 164 -3.59 5.04 17.98
N GLY A 165 -3.59 5.09 16.64
CA GLY A 165 -2.40 5.45 15.87
C GLY A 165 -1.92 6.86 16.17
N THR A 166 -0.60 7.00 16.29
CA THR A 166 0.09 8.26 16.56
C THR A 166 0.30 9.04 15.27
N ILE A 167 -0.08 10.32 15.27
CA ILE A 167 0.11 11.22 14.12
C ILE A 167 1.60 11.40 13.84
N GLY A 168 1.97 11.32 12.57
CA GLY A 168 3.35 11.43 12.10
C GLY A 168 4.08 10.09 11.99
N GLU A 169 3.52 9.02 12.57
CA GLU A 169 4.13 7.70 12.56
C GLU A 169 3.79 6.90 11.29
N ILE A 170 4.65 5.92 11.03
CA ILE A 170 4.48 4.91 9.98
C ILE A 170 4.25 3.57 10.66
N TYR A 171 3.37 2.74 10.10
CA TYR A 171 3.06 1.41 10.63
C TYR A 171 3.18 0.37 9.52
N ASN A 172 4.01 -0.65 9.73
CA ASN A 172 3.98 -1.85 8.92
C ASN A 172 2.76 -2.71 9.33
N ILE A 173 1.98 -3.13 8.35
CA ILE A 173 0.83 -4.02 8.56
C ILE A 173 1.11 -5.32 7.81
N GLY A 174 1.46 -6.36 8.55
CA GLY A 174 1.87 -7.63 7.97
C GLY A 174 1.79 -8.77 8.96
N CYS A 175 2.23 -9.95 8.51
CA CYS A 175 2.45 -11.12 9.34
C CYS A 175 3.92 -11.55 9.21
N ASP A 176 4.41 -12.20 10.24
CA ASP A 176 5.72 -12.85 10.28
C ASP A 176 5.74 -14.14 9.44
#